data_03b769fc0a659d6370172cb4ab9f65c4
#
_entry.id   03b769fc0a659d6370172cb4ab9f65c4
#
_cell.length_a   1.000
_cell.length_b   1.000
_cell.length_c   1.000
_cell.angle_alpha   90.00
_cell.angle_beta   90.00
_cell.angle_gamma   90.00
#
_symmetry.space_group_name_H-M   'P 1'
#
loop_
_entity.id
_entity.type
_entity.pdbx_description
1 polymer ?
#
loop_
_entity_poly.entity_id
_entity_poly.type
_entity_poly.pdbx_seq_one_letter_code
_entity_poly.pdbx_strand_id
1 'polypeptide(L)'
;ILTEIIIMETVVQFIEFLFYLWLVFSITARNANVTSIRYFDWFITTPIMLITTILYFAYNSDNDRFKDKNDNINLSSVFKKDYKIIIKIVIFNFFMLMFGLLGELGYLDRNIALLLGTIFFLLSFQIIYKYYSNLDEDNKPLFYFIFIIWSLYGVAFLFNYKYRNVSYNILDIFSKNFYGLYIFYKILKKKIER
;
A
#
# COMPACT_ATOMS: atom_id res chain seq x y z
N ILE A 1 12.90 -7.44 -12.29
CA ILE A 1 11.76 -7.16 -11.39
C ILE A 1 12.18 -6.99 -9.93
N LEU A 2 13.03 -7.85 -9.36
CA LEU A 2 13.38 -7.74 -7.93
C LEU A 2 14.07 -6.42 -7.59
N THR A 3 14.99 -5.96 -8.45
CA THR A 3 15.63 -4.64 -8.28
C THR A 3 14.63 -3.50 -8.41
N GLU A 4 13.67 -3.58 -9.33
CA GLU A 4 12.61 -2.59 -9.49
C GLU A 4 11.73 -2.51 -8.23
N ILE A 5 11.36 -3.65 -7.64
CA ILE A 5 10.61 -3.71 -6.39
C ILE A 5 11.39 -3.03 -5.25
N ILE A 6 12.69 -3.35 -5.09
CA ILE A 6 13.53 -2.75 -4.05
C ILE A 6 13.63 -1.24 -4.22
N ILE A 7 13.82 -0.75 -5.44
CA ILE A 7 13.89 0.69 -5.72
C ILE A 7 12.57 1.37 -5.33
N MET A 8 11.44 0.81 -5.72
CA MET A 8 10.12 1.38 -5.40
C MET A 8 9.86 1.38 -3.88
N GLU A 9 10.18 0.30 -3.17
CA GLU A 9 10.07 0.25 -1.70
C GLU A 9 11.03 1.24 -1.03
N THR A 10 12.24 1.43 -1.55
CA THR A 10 13.17 2.44 -1.03
C THR A 10 12.60 3.85 -1.18
N VAL A 11 11.93 4.14 -2.31
CA VAL A 11 11.23 5.43 -2.51
C VAL A 11 10.11 5.61 -1.49
N VAL A 12 9.30 4.57 -1.21
CA VAL A 12 8.25 4.60 -0.18
C VAL A 12 8.86 4.93 1.19
N GLN A 13 9.93 4.22 1.60
CA GLN A 13 10.60 4.47 2.87
C GLN A 13 11.19 5.89 2.96
N PHE A 14 11.73 6.40 1.86
CA PHE A 14 12.27 7.76 1.81
C PHE A 14 11.19 8.82 1.96
N ILE A 15 10.04 8.67 1.30
CA ILE A 15 8.89 9.58 1.42
C ILE A 15 8.35 9.53 2.86
N GLU A 16 8.20 8.34 3.44
CA GLU A 16 7.79 8.18 4.83
C GLU A 16 8.76 8.86 5.80
N PHE A 17 10.06 8.66 5.61
CA PHE A 17 11.09 9.33 6.41
C PHE A 17 10.95 10.86 6.37
N LEU A 18 10.76 11.45 5.19
CA LEU A 18 10.55 12.89 5.04
C LEU A 18 9.27 13.35 5.73
N PHE A 19 8.19 12.56 5.63
CA PHE A 19 6.93 12.86 6.31
C PHE A 19 7.12 12.86 7.85
N TYR A 20 7.76 11.83 8.42
CA TYR A 20 7.99 11.76 9.86
C TYR A 20 8.98 12.81 10.35
N LEU A 21 9.99 13.14 9.56
CA LEU A 21 10.91 14.25 9.86
C LEU A 21 10.13 15.58 9.93
N TRP A 22 9.31 15.87 8.94
CA TRP A 22 8.42 17.03 8.95
C TRP A 22 7.47 17.01 10.16
N LEU A 23 6.90 15.85 10.51
CA LEU A 23 6.00 15.69 11.64
C LEU A 23 6.67 16.10 12.98
N VAL A 24 7.90 15.67 13.21
CA VAL A 24 8.68 16.03 14.42
C VAL A 24 8.82 17.55 14.55
N PHE A 25 9.16 18.25 13.46
CA PHE A 25 9.26 19.71 13.47
C PHE A 25 7.90 20.40 13.58
N SER A 26 6.84 19.84 13.02
CA SER A 26 5.50 20.44 13.03
C SER A 26 4.76 20.27 14.35
N ILE A 27 5.03 19.23 15.13
CA ILE A 27 4.49 19.06 16.49
C ILE A 27 4.92 20.23 17.39
N THR A 28 6.11 20.76 17.20
CA THR A 28 6.60 21.94 17.93
C THR A 28 5.90 23.22 17.50
N ALA A 29 5.34 23.29 16.29
CA ALA A 29 4.65 24.47 15.75
C ALA A 29 3.14 24.57 16.09
N ARG A 30 2.58 23.64 16.85
CA ARG A 30 1.22 23.59 17.49
C ARG A 30 -0.03 23.72 16.62
N ASN A 31 0.03 23.97 15.29
CA ASN A 31 -1.15 24.36 14.50
C ASN A 31 -1.45 23.48 13.27
N ALA A 32 -0.73 22.39 13.05
CA ALA A 32 -0.95 21.58 11.86
C ALA A 32 -1.99 20.45 12.12
N ASN A 33 -2.99 20.30 11.24
CA ASN A 33 -3.82 19.11 11.21
C ASN A 33 -3.03 17.93 10.64
N VAL A 34 -2.27 17.28 11.51
CA VAL A 34 -1.37 16.17 11.17
C VAL A 34 -2.09 15.05 10.43
N THR A 35 -3.33 14.75 10.83
CA THR A 35 -4.08 13.65 10.21
C THR A 35 -4.38 13.91 8.73
N SER A 36 -4.79 15.12 8.38
CA SER A 36 -5.05 15.47 6.97
C SER A 36 -3.79 15.40 6.11
N ILE A 37 -2.65 15.81 6.68
CA ILE A 37 -1.38 15.84 5.95
C ILE A 37 -0.85 14.43 5.67
N ARG A 38 -1.16 13.43 6.53
CA ARG A 38 -0.83 12.03 6.25
C ARG A 38 -1.41 11.52 4.94
N TYR A 39 -2.58 12.01 4.54
CA TYR A 39 -3.17 11.60 3.27
C TYR A 39 -2.31 11.98 2.07
N PHE A 40 -1.51 13.07 2.13
CA PHE A 40 -0.56 13.40 1.05
C PHE A 40 0.54 12.35 0.94
N ASP A 41 1.09 11.88 2.06
CA ASP A 41 2.03 10.74 2.06
C ASP A 41 1.35 9.49 1.48
N TRP A 42 0.16 9.15 1.97
CA TRP A 42 -0.56 7.95 1.55
C TRP A 42 -0.99 7.97 0.08
N PHE A 43 -1.38 9.13 -0.49
CA PHE A 43 -1.72 9.24 -1.91
C PHE A 43 -0.54 8.89 -2.84
N ILE A 44 0.69 9.03 -2.36
CA ILE A 44 1.89 8.68 -3.12
C ILE A 44 2.36 7.27 -2.77
N THR A 45 2.48 6.96 -1.49
CA THR A 45 3.10 5.71 -1.03
C THR A 45 2.21 4.49 -1.24
N THR A 46 0.89 4.59 -1.00
CA THR A 46 0.01 3.41 -1.10
C THR A 46 -0.13 2.86 -2.52
N PRO A 47 -0.28 3.66 -3.60
CA PRO A 47 -0.30 3.09 -4.95
C PRO A 47 1.04 2.44 -5.32
N ILE A 48 2.18 3.00 -4.88
CA ILE A 48 3.48 2.38 -5.09
C ILE A 48 3.54 1.01 -4.39
N MET A 49 3.14 0.93 -3.13
CA MET A 49 3.09 -0.33 -2.37
C MET A 49 2.16 -1.37 -2.99
N LEU A 50 1.00 -0.97 -3.52
CA LEU A 50 0.11 -1.89 -4.22
C LEU A 50 0.76 -2.43 -5.50
N ILE A 51 1.47 -1.58 -6.24
CA ILE A 51 2.19 -1.98 -7.46
C ILE A 51 3.34 -2.93 -7.08
N THR A 52 4.15 -2.63 -6.06
CA THR A 52 5.23 -3.53 -5.62
C THR A 52 4.72 -4.87 -5.14
N THR A 53 3.57 -4.89 -4.44
CA THR A 53 2.88 -6.12 -4.04
C THR A 53 2.46 -6.95 -5.25
N ILE A 54 1.85 -6.32 -6.26
CA ILE A 54 1.42 -6.96 -7.51
C ILE A 54 2.63 -7.54 -8.26
N LEU A 55 3.72 -6.78 -8.36
CA LEU A 55 4.96 -7.23 -9.01
C LEU A 55 5.58 -8.41 -8.28
N TYR A 56 5.58 -8.37 -6.96
CA TYR A 56 6.08 -9.47 -6.14
C TYR A 56 5.24 -10.74 -6.31
N PHE A 57 3.90 -10.62 -6.33
CA PHE A 57 3.00 -11.75 -6.57
C PHE A 57 3.13 -12.33 -7.98
N ALA A 58 3.26 -11.46 -8.99
CA ALA A 58 3.50 -11.89 -10.37
C ALA A 58 4.82 -12.64 -10.51
N TYR A 59 5.88 -12.15 -9.85
CA TYR A 59 7.20 -12.80 -9.85
C TYR A 59 7.17 -14.16 -9.12
N ASN A 60 6.51 -14.24 -7.96
CA ASN A 60 6.41 -15.49 -7.19
C ASN A 60 5.66 -16.58 -7.95
N SER A 61 4.57 -16.23 -8.62
CA SER A 61 3.76 -17.17 -9.37
C SER A 61 4.46 -17.74 -10.60
N ASP A 62 5.57 -17.12 -11.05
CA ASP A 62 6.31 -17.47 -12.28
C ASP A 62 5.38 -17.75 -13.49
N ASN A 63 4.26 -17.03 -13.55
CA ASN A 63 3.23 -17.28 -14.53
C ASN A 63 3.62 -16.71 -15.89
N ASP A 64 3.61 -17.55 -16.93
CA ASP A 64 3.99 -17.21 -18.31
C ASP A 64 3.26 -15.99 -18.86
N ARG A 65 2.07 -15.72 -18.34
CA ARG A 65 1.29 -14.54 -18.73
C ARG A 65 2.02 -13.22 -18.46
N PHE A 66 2.93 -13.17 -17.48
CA PHE A 66 3.67 -11.97 -17.13
C PHE A 66 5.06 -11.88 -17.79
N LYS A 67 5.50 -12.94 -18.46
CA LYS A 67 6.81 -12.99 -19.12
C LYS A 67 6.84 -12.13 -20.38
N ASP A 68 7.98 -11.52 -20.63
CA ASP A 68 8.30 -10.83 -21.88
C ASP A 68 8.82 -11.81 -22.96
N LYS A 69 9.27 -11.26 -24.09
CA LYS A 69 9.83 -12.06 -25.19
C LYS A 69 11.11 -12.82 -24.83
N ASN A 70 11.78 -12.43 -23.76
CA ASN A 70 13.02 -13.02 -23.27
C ASN A 70 12.77 -13.93 -22.06
N ASP A 71 11.54 -14.34 -21.84
CA ASP A 71 11.10 -15.17 -20.70
C ASP A 71 11.33 -14.52 -19.32
N ASN A 72 11.42 -13.17 -19.28
CA ASN A 72 11.63 -12.41 -18.05
C ASN A 72 10.35 -11.72 -17.57
N ILE A 73 10.10 -11.75 -16.26
CA ILE A 73 9.08 -10.94 -15.63
C ILE A 73 9.72 -9.64 -15.16
N ASN A 74 9.19 -8.50 -15.60
CA ASN A 74 9.62 -7.16 -15.22
C ASN A 74 8.43 -6.21 -15.12
N LEU A 75 8.65 -5.00 -14.57
CA LEU A 75 7.61 -3.97 -14.42
C LEU A 75 6.86 -3.72 -15.74
N SER A 76 7.60 -3.55 -16.83
CA SER A 76 7.02 -3.26 -18.14
C SER A 76 6.15 -4.41 -18.66
N SER A 77 6.57 -5.66 -18.47
CA SER A 77 5.82 -6.84 -18.93
C SER A 77 4.50 -6.99 -18.17
N VAL A 78 4.52 -6.84 -16.84
CA VAL A 78 3.32 -6.90 -16.00
C VAL A 78 2.36 -5.75 -16.35
N PHE A 79 2.88 -4.51 -16.48
CA PHE A 79 2.04 -3.37 -16.87
C PHE A 79 1.44 -3.52 -18.27
N LYS A 80 2.19 -3.96 -19.26
CA LYS A 80 1.66 -4.18 -20.63
C LYS A 80 0.52 -5.19 -20.66
N LYS A 81 0.58 -6.20 -19.82
CA LYS A 81 -0.45 -7.25 -19.77
C LYS A 81 -1.68 -6.80 -18.99
N ASP A 82 -1.49 -6.17 -17.85
CA ASP A 82 -2.56 -5.93 -16.86
C ASP A 82 -2.82 -4.44 -16.56
N TYR A 83 -2.42 -3.51 -17.44
CA TYR A 83 -2.54 -2.07 -17.16
C TYR A 83 -3.95 -1.64 -16.74
N LYS A 84 -5.01 -2.21 -17.36
CA LYS A 84 -6.40 -1.91 -17.01
C LYS A 84 -6.75 -2.37 -15.58
N ILE A 85 -6.20 -3.50 -15.17
CA ILE A 85 -6.42 -4.07 -13.83
C ILE A 85 -5.67 -3.22 -12.79
N ILE A 86 -4.40 -2.90 -13.08
CA ILE A 86 -3.55 -2.10 -12.20
C ILE A 86 -4.14 -0.68 -12.02
N ILE A 87 -4.52 -0.03 -13.12
CA ILE A 87 -5.18 1.29 -13.07
C ILE A 87 -6.45 1.23 -12.23
N LYS A 88 -7.28 0.18 -12.38
CA LYS A 88 -8.50 0.02 -11.58
C LYS A 88 -8.19 -0.09 -10.09
N ILE A 89 -7.17 -0.85 -9.70
CA ILE A 89 -6.72 -0.97 -8.32
C ILE A 89 -6.30 0.39 -7.78
N VAL A 90 -5.48 1.13 -8.53
CA VAL A 90 -4.99 2.47 -8.14
C VAL A 90 -6.14 3.48 -8.02
N ILE A 91 -7.12 3.44 -8.93
CA ILE A 91 -8.31 4.30 -8.86
C ILE A 91 -9.13 3.98 -7.61
N PHE A 92 -9.34 2.71 -7.29
CA PHE A 92 -10.08 2.34 -6.08
C PHE A 92 -9.33 2.75 -4.82
N ASN A 93 -8.01 2.58 -4.78
CA ASN A 93 -7.17 3.09 -3.70
C ASN A 93 -7.27 4.62 -3.56
N PHE A 94 -7.27 5.34 -4.67
CA PHE A 94 -7.45 6.80 -4.68
C PHE A 94 -8.81 7.19 -4.05
N PHE A 95 -9.92 6.55 -4.45
CA PHE A 95 -11.23 6.85 -3.89
C PHE A 95 -11.33 6.47 -2.41
N MET A 96 -10.73 5.36 -2.00
CA MET A 96 -10.62 4.97 -0.58
C MET A 96 -9.99 6.11 0.25
N LEU A 97 -8.85 6.62 -0.18
CA LEU A 97 -8.14 7.71 0.51
C LEU A 97 -8.91 9.03 0.43
N MET A 98 -9.49 9.34 -0.73
CA MET A 98 -10.27 10.57 -0.93
C MET A 98 -11.45 10.64 0.04
N PHE A 99 -12.25 9.56 0.18
CA PHE A 99 -13.35 9.54 1.13
C PHE A 99 -12.85 9.63 2.57
N GLY A 100 -11.76 8.97 2.92
CA GLY A 100 -11.13 9.12 4.21
C GLY A 100 -10.71 10.56 4.50
N LEU A 101 -10.07 11.23 3.56
CA LEU A 101 -9.68 12.64 3.68
C LEU A 101 -10.89 13.57 3.83
N LEU A 102 -11.96 13.38 3.04
CA LEU A 102 -13.17 14.19 3.14
C LEU A 102 -13.84 14.05 4.51
N GLY A 103 -13.86 12.84 5.08
CA GLY A 103 -14.32 12.60 6.45
C GLY A 103 -13.43 13.25 7.51
N GLU A 104 -12.11 13.24 7.29
CA GLU A 104 -11.16 13.87 8.22
C GLU A 104 -11.24 15.40 8.21
N LEU A 105 -11.50 15.99 7.06
CA LEU A 105 -11.69 17.44 6.89
C LEU A 105 -13.10 17.91 7.31
N GLY A 106 -14.02 16.98 7.61
CA GLY A 106 -15.39 17.30 7.99
C GLY A 106 -16.31 17.70 6.82
N TYR A 107 -15.88 17.50 5.57
CA TYR A 107 -16.72 17.71 4.39
C TYR A 107 -17.74 16.59 4.18
N LEU A 108 -17.50 15.42 4.77
CA LEU A 108 -18.39 14.27 4.72
C LEU A 108 -18.58 13.71 6.15
N ASP A 109 -19.78 13.22 6.44
CA ASP A 109 -20.03 12.51 7.71
C ASP A 109 -19.03 11.35 7.85
N ARG A 110 -18.50 11.19 9.06
CA ARG A 110 -17.40 10.26 9.34
C ARG A 110 -17.77 8.80 9.08
N ASN A 111 -19.00 8.42 9.40
CA ASN A 111 -19.47 7.05 9.20
C ASN A 111 -19.69 6.79 7.69
N ILE A 112 -20.21 7.77 6.96
CA ILE A 112 -20.37 7.69 5.50
C ILE A 112 -19.01 7.62 4.84
N ALA A 113 -18.04 8.44 5.26
CA ALA A 113 -16.68 8.41 4.76
C ALA A 113 -16.02 7.05 4.96
N LEU A 114 -16.16 6.47 6.16
CA LEU A 114 -15.66 5.13 6.48
C LEU A 114 -16.34 4.05 5.61
N LEU A 115 -17.66 4.12 5.47
CA LEU A 115 -18.40 3.14 4.65
C LEU A 115 -17.92 3.16 3.19
N LEU A 116 -17.89 4.35 2.57
CA LEU A 116 -17.46 4.50 1.19
C LEU A 116 -15.99 4.11 1.01
N GLY A 117 -15.11 4.57 1.91
CA GLY A 117 -13.70 4.17 1.91
C GLY A 117 -13.52 2.64 2.01
N THR A 118 -14.29 1.99 2.89
CA THR A 118 -14.25 0.53 3.05
C THR A 118 -14.71 -0.20 1.80
N ILE A 119 -15.75 0.28 1.11
CA ILE A 119 -16.19 -0.31 -0.16
C ILE A 119 -15.05 -0.29 -1.20
N PHE A 120 -14.40 0.85 -1.39
CA PHE A 120 -13.29 0.96 -2.35
C PHE A 120 -12.05 0.18 -1.93
N PHE A 121 -11.76 0.10 -0.62
CA PHE A 121 -10.76 -0.79 -0.07
C PHE A 121 -11.00 -2.24 -0.45
N LEU A 122 -12.20 -2.75 -0.16
CA LEU A 122 -12.58 -4.13 -0.47
C LEU A 122 -12.54 -4.42 -1.96
N LEU A 123 -13.01 -3.51 -2.81
CA LEU A 123 -12.95 -3.65 -4.28
C LEU A 123 -11.51 -3.73 -4.78
N SER A 124 -10.59 -2.91 -4.25
CA SER A 124 -9.18 -2.93 -4.60
C SER A 124 -8.54 -4.28 -4.22
N PHE A 125 -8.71 -4.70 -2.97
CA PHE A 125 -8.13 -5.94 -2.46
C PHE A 125 -8.76 -7.20 -3.07
N GLN A 126 -10.06 -7.19 -3.40
CA GLN A 126 -10.71 -8.27 -4.13
C GLN A 126 -10.05 -8.50 -5.51
N ILE A 127 -9.71 -7.42 -6.22
CA ILE A 127 -9.03 -7.52 -7.52
C ILE A 127 -7.61 -8.08 -7.32
N ILE A 128 -6.86 -7.58 -6.34
CA ILE A 128 -5.50 -8.07 -6.04
C ILE A 128 -5.54 -9.56 -5.68
N TYR A 129 -6.47 -9.98 -4.84
CA TYR A 129 -6.64 -11.39 -4.50
C TYR A 129 -6.89 -12.26 -5.73
N LYS A 130 -7.90 -11.87 -6.51
CA LYS A 130 -8.36 -12.66 -7.67
C LYS A 130 -7.31 -12.81 -8.76
N TYR A 131 -6.59 -11.73 -9.08
CA TYR A 131 -5.72 -11.68 -10.26
C TYR A 131 -4.24 -11.94 -9.96
N TYR A 132 -3.82 -11.83 -8.69
CA TYR A 132 -2.41 -11.93 -8.32
C TYR A 132 -2.15 -12.85 -7.13
N SER A 133 -2.81 -12.63 -5.99
CA SER A 133 -2.55 -13.43 -4.78
C SER A 133 -2.92 -14.90 -4.96
N ASN A 134 -4.04 -15.18 -5.60
CA ASN A 134 -4.56 -16.55 -5.79
C ASN A 134 -3.82 -17.34 -6.88
N LEU A 135 -2.81 -16.76 -7.53
CA LEU A 135 -2.00 -17.46 -8.54
C LEU A 135 -0.99 -18.41 -7.90
N ASP A 136 -0.62 -18.17 -6.65
CA ASP A 136 0.35 -18.98 -5.91
C ASP A 136 0.01 -18.96 -4.41
N GLU A 137 0.08 -20.11 -3.76
CA GLU A 137 -0.19 -20.24 -2.32
C GLU A 137 0.80 -19.42 -1.47
N ASP A 138 2.06 -19.25 -1.90
CA ASP A 138 3.08 -18.47 -1.22
C ASP A 138 2.79 -16.96 -1.20
N ASN A 139 1.87 -16.48 -2.03
CA ASN A 139 1.41 -15.09 -2.05
C ASN A 139 0.39 -14.79 -0.96
N LYS A 140 -0.39 -15.78 -0.55
CA LYS A 140 -1.52 -15.60 0.38
C LYS A 140 -1.11 -15.03 1.75
N PRO A 141 -0.03 -15.50 2.40
CA PRO A 141 0.36 -14.95 3.70
C PRO A 141 0.63 -13.44 3.66
N LEU A 142 1.35 -12.97 2.63
CA LEU A 142 1.62 -11.54 2.47
C LEU A 142 0.34 -10.77 2.13
N PHE A 143 -0.53 -11.32 1.28
CA PHE A 143 -1.83 -10.71 0.99
C PHE A 143 -2.66 -10.49 2.25
N TYR A 144 -2.83 -11.53 3.08
CA TYR A 144 -3.61 -11.41 4.31
C TYR A 144 -2.95 -10.48 5.33
N PHE A 145 -1.62 -10.47 5.42
CA PHE A 145 -0.90 -9.53 6.27
C PHE A 145 -1.23 -8.09 5.88
N ILE A 146 -1.09 -7.73 4.60
CA ILE A 146 -1.38 -6.36 4.13
C ILE A 146 -2.87 -6.04 4.31
N PHE A 147 -3.76 -6.95 3.93
CA PHE A 147 -5.20 -6.77 4.06
C PHE A 147 -5.62 -6.47 5.50
N ILE A 148 -5.12 -7.24 6.47
CA ILE A 148 -5.43 -7.06 7.89
C ILE A 148 -4.87 -5.73 8.39
N ILE A 149 -3.58 -5.45 8.16
CA ILE A 149 -2.94 -4.21 8.64
C ILE A 149 -3.65 -2.98 8.06
N TRP A 150 -3.98 -2.98 6.77
CA TRP A 150 -4.67 -1.85 6.15
C TRP A 150 -6.12 -1.71 6.62
N SER A 151 -6.81 -2.82 6.94
CA SER A 151 -8.14 -2.77 7.56
C SER A 151 -8.13 -2.04 8.91
N LEU A 152 -7.05 -2.17 9.68
CA LEU A 152 -6.92 -1.51 10.99
C LEU A 152 -6.84 0.02 10.88
N TYR A 153 -6.43 0.59 9.74
CA TYR A 153 -6.53 2.05 9.53
C TYR A 153 -7.98 2.52 9.53
N GLY A 154 -8.91 1.72 8.98
CA GLY A 154 -10.35 2.01 9.07
C GLY A 154 -10.87 1.96 10.52
N VAL A 155 -10.40 1.02 11.32
CA VAL A 155 -10.73 0.97 12.76
C VAL A 155 -10.15 2.19 13.48
N ALA A 156 -8.88 2.52 13.23
CA ALA A 156 -8.22 3.68 13.84
C ALA A 156 -8.88 5.00 13.43
N PHE A 157 -9.47 5.08 12.23
CA PHE A 157 -10.22 6.24 11.76
C PHE A 157 -11.39 6.60 12.69
N LEU A 158 -12.00 5.64 13.37
CA LEU A 158 -13.09 5.87 14.33
C LEU A 158 -12.63 6.46 15.66
N PHE A 159 -11.35 6.39 15.99
CA PHE A 159 -10.82 6.90 17.25
C PHE A 159 -10.85 8.43 17.29
N ASN A 160 -10.78 8.99 18.50
CA ASN A 160 -10.57 10.42 18.67
C ASN A 160 -9.19 10.83 18.13
N TYR A 161 -8.99 12.12 17.88
CA TYR A 161 -7.80 12.67 17.23
C TYR A 161 -6.47 12.13 17.78
N LYS A 162 -6.31 12.10 19.12
CA LYS A 162 -5.08 11.67 19.78
C LYS A 162 -4.79 10.19 19.53
N TYR A 163 -5.73 9.31 19.84
CA TYR A 163 -5.56 7.86 19.67
C TYR A 163 -5.46 7.46 18.21
N ARG A 164 -6.18 8.14 17.31
CA ARG A 164 -6.11 7.93 15.87
C ARG A 164 -4.70 8.18 15.35
N ASN A 165 -4.08 9.32 15.70
CA ASN A 165 -2.72 9.62 15.24
C ASN A 165 -1.67 8.67 15.82
N VAL A 166 -1.79 8.25 17.07
CA VAL A 166 -0.93 7.22 17.67
C VAL A 166 -1.08 5.89 16.94
N SER A 167 -2.32 5.47 16.68
CA SER A 167 -2.60 4.22 15.93
C SER A 167 -2.02 4.27 14.52
N TYR A 168 -2.15 5.38 13.81
CA TYR A 168 -1.57 5.53 12.47
C TYR A 168 -0.04 5.46 12.50
N ASN A 169 0.63 6.04 13.50
CA ASN A 169 2.08 5.91 13.64
C ASN A 169 2.50 4.43 13.81
N ILE A 170 1.76 3.68 14.64
CA ILE A 170 2.04 2.26 14.86
C ILE A 170 1.76 1.46 13.58
N LEU A 171 0.64 1.72 12.92
CA LEU A 171 0.25 1.03 11.70
C LEU A 171 1.23 1.30 10.54
N ASP A 172 1.75 2.53 10.42
CA ASP A 172 2.77 2.87 9.42
C ASP A 172 4.04 2.02 9.58
N ILE A 173 4.49 1.77 10.83
CA ILE A 173 5.63 0.88 11.10
C ILE A 173 5.36 -0.53 10.53
N PHE A 174 4.17 -1.08 10.75
CA PHE A 174 3.84 -2.42 10.25
C PHE A 174 3.58 -2.44 8.75
N SER A 175 2.80 -1.48 8.25
CA SER A 175 2.38 -1.46 6.85
C SER A 175 3.49 -1.09 5.88
N LYS A 176 4.48 -0.31 6.30
CA LYS A 176 5.58 0.17 5.47
C LYS A 176 6.92 -0.45 5.88
N ASN A 177 7.40 -0.21 7.11
CA ASN A 177 8.74 -0.65 7.49
C ASN A 177 8.85 -2.18 7.59
N PHE A 178 7.97 -2.86 8.34
CA PHE A 178 8.00 -4.33 8.40
C PHE A 178 7.67 -4.98 7.07
N TYR A 179 6.71 -4.43 6.32
CA TYR A 179 6.40 -4.88 4.97
C TYR A 179 7.62 -4.77 4.04
N GLY A 180 8.27 -3.61 3.98
CA GLY A 180 9.46 -3.40 3.16
C GLY A 180 10.62 -4.33 3.54
N LEU A 181 10.88 -4.51 4.84
CA LEU A 181 11.86 -5.47 5.34
C LEU A 181 11.52 -6.91 4.98
N TYR A 182 10.25 -7.30 5.06
CA TYR A 182 9.80 -8.64 4.67
C TYR A 182 10.04 -8.90 3.18
N ILE A 183 9.64 -7.97 2.31
CA ILE A 183 9.89 -8.05 0.86
C ILE A 183 11.40 -8.15 0.58
N PHE A 184 12.20 -7.29 1.20
CA PHE A 184 13.65 -7.30 1.04
C PHE A 184 14.25 -8.64 1.47
N TYR A 185 13.87 -9.17 2.63
CA TYR A 185 14.31 -10.49 3.11
C TYR A 185 13.96 -11.61 2.13
N LYS A 186 12.73 -11.65 1.64
CA LYS A 186 12.27 -12.64 0.66
C LYS A 186 13.05 -12.57 -0.65
N ILE A 187 13.35 -11.36 -1.12
CA ILE A 187 14.15 -11.14 -2.32
C ILE A 187 15.59 -11.63 -2.12
N LEU A 188 16.23 -11.31 -0.99
CA LEU A 188 17.57 -11.77 -0.68
C LEU A 188 17.65 -13.29 -0.61
N LYS A 189 16.70 -13.93 0.09
CA LYS A 189 16.64 -15.39 0.19
C LYS A 189 16.58 -16.04 -1.19
N LYS A 190 15.68 -15.58 -2.06
CA LYS A 190 15.57 -16.10 -3.45
C LYS A 190 16.82 -15.87 -4.29
N LYS A 191 17.59 -14.80 -4.03
CA LYS A 191 18.84 -14.53 -4.75
C LYS A 191 19.98 -15.44 -4.30
N ILE A 192 19.98 -15.90 -3.06
CA ILE A 192 20.99 -16.82 -2.49
C ILE A 192 20.72 -18.27 -2.94
N GLU A 193 19.45 -18.65 -3.11
CA GLU A 193 19.02 -20.00 -3.50
C GLU A 193 19.17 -20.28 -5.02
N ARG A 194 19.48 -19.27 -5.82
CA ARG A 194 19.79 -19.38 -7.26
C ARG A 194 21.29 -19.38 -7.52
#